data_d1827e51bfd2c1fbc4d76e871fb88fec
#
_entry.id   d1827e51bfd2c1fbc4d76e871fb88fec
#
_cell.length_a   1.000
_cell.length_b   1.000
_cell.length_c   1.000
_cell.angle_alpha   90.00
_cell.angle_beta   90.00
_cell.angle_gamma   90.00
#
_symmetry.space_group_name_H-M   'P 1'
#
loop_
_entity.id
_entity.type
_entity.pdbx_description
1 polymer ?
#
loop_
_entity_poly.entity_id
_entity_poly.type
_entity_poly.pdbx_seq_one_letter_code
_entity_poly.pdbx_strand_id
1 'polypeptide(L)'
;MITDAESRKVSYLTFLNDVLSAEINFRIKRRVERNMTGAHFPVPKELENFDFGRIKGIGKSEAVNLLDCRWIDTKENLLFFGPPGIKKTHLAIAFGRAAVEKGYKVCFERITNLIKLLKTAEVQKTSEYRIRRIMKSDLVVIDEIGYTPIEKREANLFFNMISELYEKVPLVITSNKSFESWAEMMGDTIMTTALLDRLLHHAKVFTLDGESYRLKKSRKEV
;
A
#
# COMPACT_ATOMS: atom_id res chain seq x y z
N MET A 1 -30.36 -24.18 1.10
CA MET A 1 -31.07 -23.17 0.26
C MET A 1 -32.34 -23.73 -0.38
N ILE A 2 -32.29 -24.81 -1.18
CA ILE A 2 -33.51 -25.37 -1.85
C ILE A 2 -34.58 -25.76 -0.79
N THR A 3 -34.25 -26.68 0.13
CA THR A 3 -35.12 -27.16 1.19
C THR A 3 -35.71 -26.03 2.09
N ASP A 4 -34.87 -24.98 2.32
CA ASP A 4 -35.31 -23.81 3.10
C ASP A 4 -36.26 -22.91 2.28
N ALA A 5 -36.05 -22.75 0.99
CA ALA A 5 -36.94 -22.03 0.10
C ALA A 5 -38.31 -22.72 -0.07
N GLU A 6 -38.30 -24.04 -0.18
CA GLU A 6 -39.51 -24.86 -0.24
C GLU A 6 -40.35 -24.72 1.06
N SER A 7 -39.69 -24.81 2.22
CA SER A 7 -40.34 -24.66 3.52
C SER A 7 -40.99 -23.27 3.72
N ARG A 8 -40.35 -22.23 3.22
CA ARG A 8 -40.83 -20.82 3.28
C ARG A 8 -41.77 -20.45 2.14
N LYS A 9 -42.01 -21.34 1.17
CA LYS A 9 -42.83 -21.08 -0.03
C LYS A 9 -42.51 -19.78 -0.75
N VAL A 10 -41.21 -19.48 -0.90
CA VAL A 10 -40.74 -18.26 -1.59
C VAL A 10 -41.04 -18.34 -3.11
N SER A 11 -41.24 -17.19 -3.74
CA SER A 11 -41.42 -17.13 -5.19
C SER A 11 -40.14 -17.58 -5.93
N TYR A 12 -40.27 -18.12 -7.15
CA TYR A 12 -39.13 -18.48 -7.99
C TYR A 12 -38.17 -17.30 -8.20
N LEU A 13 -38.69 -16.07 -8.35
CA LEU A 13 -37.90 -14.88 -8.51
C LEU A 13 -37.06 -14.56 -7.25
N THR A 14 -37.67 -14.66 -6.08
CA THR A 14 -36.99 -14.48 -4.79
C THR A 14 -35.90 -15.54 -4.61
N PHE A 15 -36.20 -16.79 -4.88
CA PHE A 15 -35.22 -17.89 -4.81
C PHE A 15 -34.02 -17.64 -5.74
N LEU A 16 -34.28 -17.27 -7.00
CA LEU A 16 -33.23 -16.95 -7.95
C LEU A 16 -32.35 -15.78 -7.49
N ASN A 17 -32.98 -14.71 -6.99
CA ASN A 17 -32.25 -13.57 -6.44
C ASN A 17 -31.36 -13.95 -5.26
N ASP A 18 -31.85 -14.79 -4.34
CA ASP A 18 -31.10 -15.27 -3.18
C ASP A 18 -29.89 -16.12 -3.63
N VAL A 19 -30.06 -17.01 -4.61
CA VAL A 19 -28.99 -17.84 -5.16
C VAL A 19 -27.92 -16.99 -5.84
N LEU A 20 -28.33 -16.04 -6.70
CA LEU A 20 -27.40 -15.13 -7.38
C LEU A 20 -26.64 -14.24 -6.41
N SER A 21 -27.32 -13.71 -5.40
CA SER A 21 -26.72 -12.89 -4.36
C SER A 21 -25.69 -13.69 -3.54
N ALA A 22 -26.00 -14.93 -3.19
CA ALA A 22 -25.09 -15.81 -2.48
C ALA A 22 -23.82 -16.11 -3.32
N GLU A 23 -23.98 -16.39 -4.62
CA GLU A 23 -22.86 -16.63 -5.54
C GLU A 23 -21.99 -15.37 -5.72
N ILE A 24 -22.61 -14.20 -5.91
CA ILE A 24 -21.88 -12.93 -6.01
C ILE A 24 -21.06 -12.68 -4.74
N ASN A 25 -21.68 -12.82 -3.56
CA ASN A 25 -21.00 -12.63 -2.28
C ASN A 25 -19.84 -13.62 -2.10
N PHE A 26 -20.02 -14.88 -2.50
CA PHE A 26 -18.97 -15.89 -2.46
C PHE A 26 -17.79 -15.53 -3.38
N ARG A 27 -18.07 -15.07 -4.61
CA ARG A 27 -17.03 -14.60 -5.55
C ARG A 27 -16.28 -13.39 -5.02
N ILE A 28 -17.00 -12.41 -4.44
CA ILE A 28 -16.38 -11.23 -3.83
C ILE A 28 -15.44 -11.66 -2.71
N LYS A 29 -15.90 -12.49 -1.78
CA LYS A 29 -15.09 -12.99 -0.66
C LYS A 29 -13.83 -13.69 -1.15
N ARG A 30 -13.95 -14.64 -2.09
CA ARG A 30 -12.79 -15.33 -2.68
C ARG A 30 -11.83 -14.39 -3.40
N ARG A 31 -12.32 -13.33 -4.06
CA ARG A 31 -11.49 -12.30 -4.68
C ARG A 31 -10.69 -11.53 -3.62
N VAL A 32 -11.34 -11.09 -2.55
CA VAL A 32 -10.68 -10.37 -1.45
C VAL A 32 -9.61 -11.24 -0.80
N GLU A 33 -9.91 -12.50 -0.45
CA GLU A 33 -8.96 -13.44 0.13
C GLU A 33 -7.73 -13.64 -0.77
N ARG A 34 -7.93 -13.86 -2.07
CA ARG A 34 -6.86 -14.01 -3.04
C ARG A 34 -6.02 -12.74 -3.18
N ASN A 35 -6.66 -11.57 -3.23
CA ASN A 35 -5.97 -10.27 -3.31
C ASN A 35 -5.19 -9.98 -2.03
N MET A 36 -5.75 -10.31 -0.86
CA MET A 36 -5.09 -10.14 0.44
C MET A 36 -3.81 -10.99 0.54
N THR A 37 -3.90 -12.28 0.19
CA THR A 37 -2.72 -13.15 0.12
C THR A 37 -1.68 -12.62 -0.86
N GLY A 38 -2.15 -12.14 -2.01
CA GLY A 38 -1.27 -11.64 -3.06
C GLY A 38 -0.66 -10.27 -2.80
N ALA A 39 -1.19 -9.49 -1.89
CA ALA A 39 -0.64 -8.20 -1.51
C ALA A 39 0.71 -8.33 -0.78
N HIS A 40 0.96 -9.44 -0.07
CA HIS A 40 2.17 -9.74 0.69
C HIS A 40 2.41 -8.77 1.86
N PHE A 41 1.34 -8.33 2.53
CA PHE A 41 1.49 -7.54 3.75
C PHE A 41 2.27 -8.34 4.81
N PRO A 42 3.28 -7.74 5.47
CA PRO A 42 4.13 -8.47 6.44
C PRO A 42 3.38 -8.85 7.71
N VAL A 43 2.40 -8.02 8.09
CA VAL A 43 1.54 -8.22 9.29
C VAL A 43 0.19 -7.56 9.05
N PRO A 44 -0.90 -8.08 9.63
CA PRO A 44 -2.18 -7.38 9.58
C PRO A 44 -2.11 -6.10 10.43
N LYS A 45 -2.52 -4.98 9.85
CA LYS A 45 -2.65 -3.68 10.52
C LYS A 45 -3.96 -3.04 10.06
N GLU A 46 -4.73 -2.56 11.02
CA GLU A 46 -6.03 -1.94 10.81
C GLU A 46 -6.02 -0.54 11.42
N LEU A 47 -6.80 0.37 10.85
CA LEU A 47 -6.81 1.77 11.29
C LEU A 47 -7.47 1.93 12.66
N GLU A 48 -8.40 1.04 13.04
CA GLU A 48 -9.06 1.01 14.34
C GLU A 48 -8.08 0.87 15.50
N ASN A 49 -6.98 0.15 15.27
CA ASN A 49 -5.90 -0.06 16.24
C ASN A 49 -4.84 1.04 16.22
N PHE A 50 -5.10 2.15 15.51
CA PHE A 50 -4.16 3.25 15.38
C PHE A 50 -4.50 4.38 16.37
N ASP A 51 -3.54 4.74 17.23
CA ASP A 51 -3.67 5.81 18.22
C ASP A 51 -3.24 7.15 17.59
N PHE A 52 -4.22 7.94 17.13
CA PHE A 52 -4.00 9.26 16.54
C PHE A 52 -3.59 10.33 17.55
N GLY A 53 -3.85 10.11 18.85
CA GLY A 53 -3.50 11.08 19.90
C GLY A 53 -1.99 11.27 20.10
N ARG A 54 -1.17 10.38 19.55
CA ARG A 54 0.29 10.37 19.71
C ARG A 54 1.07 10.88 18.52
N ILE A 55 0.41 11.16 17.42
CA ILE A 55 1.06 11.65 16.22
C ILE A 55 0.44 12.95 15.78
N LYS A 56 1.25 13.79 15.15
CA LYS A 56 0.84 14.97 14.41
C LYS A 56 1.02 14.69 12.90
N GLY A 57 0.39 15.51 12.06
CA GLY A 57 0.58 15.44 10.60
C GLY A 57 -0.50 14.66 9.85
N ILE A 58 -1.38 13.91 10.54
CA ILE A 58 -2.62 13.36 9.98
C ILE A 58 -3.68 13.28 11.07
N GLY A 59 -4.88 13.80 10.79
CA GLY A 59 -6.03 13.70 11.68
C GLY A 59 -6.80 12.38 11.52
N LYS A 60 -7.50 11.95 12.58
CA LYS A 60 -8.35 10.74 12.53
C LYS A 60 -9.41 10.83 11.43
N SER A 61 -10.09 11.99 11.30
CA SER A 61 -11.13 12.19 10.28
C SER A 61 -10.55 12.07 8.87
N GLU A 62 -9.38 12.67 8.63
CA GLU A 62 -8.70 12.59 7.34
C GLU A 62 -8.26 11.15 7.00
N ALA A 63 -7.69 10.44 7.96
CA ALA A 63 -7.32 9.04 7.78
C ALA A 63 -8.54 8.14 7.51
N VAL A 64 -9.68 8.38 8.19
CA VAL A 64 -10.93 7.65 7.93
C VAL A 64 -11.46 7.95 6.53
N ASN A 65 -11.39 9.21 6.08
CA ASN A 65 -11.81 9.56 4.72
C ASN A 65 -10.96 8.87 3.63
N LEU A 66 -9.68 8.61 3.89
CA LEU A 66 -8.82 7.87 2.97
C LEU A 66 -9.19 6.38 2.83
N LEU A 67 -9.96 5.82 3.78
CA LEU A 67 -10.45 4.44 3.67
C LEU A 67 -11.52 4.27 2.58
N ASP A 68 -12.09 5.35 2.04
CA ASP A 68 -13.00 5.27 0.90
C ASP A 68 -12.27 4.88 -0.40
N CYS A 69 -10.95 5.02 -0.43
CA CYS A 69 -10.05 4.64 -1.53
C CYS A 69 -10.28 5.38 -2.85
N ARG A 70 -11.05 6.49 -2.89
CA ARG A 70 -11.28 7.28 -4.13
C ARG A 70 -9.99 7.85 -4.71
N TRP A 71 -8.99 8.11 -3.87
CA TRP A 71 -7.66 8.54 -4.28
C TRP A 71 -6.95 7.51 -5.20
N ILE A 72 -7.34 6.22 -5.14
CA ILE A 72 -6.83 5.19 -6.06
C ILE A 72 -7.38 5.42 -7.47
N ASP A 73 -8.67 5.75 -7.58
CA ASP A 73 -9.30 5.99 -8.87
C ASP A 73 -8.76 7.28 -9.53
N THR A 74 -8.49 8.31 -8.74
CA THR A 74 -7.88 9.58 -9.18
C THR A 74 -6.37 9.52 -9.35
N LYS A 75 -5.74 8.36 -9.12
CA LYS A 75 -4.29 8.14 -9.24
C LYS A 75 -3.45 9.03 -8.34
N GLU A 76 -3.99 9.41 -7.20
CA GLU A 76 -3.32 10.25 -6.22
C GLU A 76 -2.38 9.41 -5.32
N ASN A 77 -1.15 9.83 -5.16
CA ASN A 77 -0.17 9.17 -4.29
C ASN A 77 -0.37 9.58 -2.83
N LEU A 78 -0.06 8.68 -1.88
CA LEU A 78 0.01 9.00 -0.46
C LEU A 78 1.45 8.84 0.03
N LEU A 79 2.05 9.92 0.52
CA LEU A 79 3.45 9.95 0.95
C LEU A 79 3.54 10.25 2.45
N PHE A 80 4.10 9.31 3.21
CA PHE A 80 4.23 9.42 4.67
C PHE A 80 5.70 9.60 5.06
N PHE A 81 6.06 10.78 5.53
CA PHE A 81 7.40 11.15 6.01
C PHE A 81 7.43 11.28 7.53
N GLY A 82 8.60 11.08 8.12
CA GLY A 82 8.81 11.34 9.55
C GLY A 82 9.74 10.34 10.23
N PRO A 83 10.09 10.55 11.50
CA PRO A 83 11.07 9.74 12.21
C PRO A 83 10.67 8.28 12.36
N PRO A 84 11.62 7.38 12.65
CA PRO A 84 11.33 5.97 12.94
C PRO A 84 10.41 5.81 14.14
N GLY A 85 9.56 4.77 14.10
CA GLY A 85 8.74 4.40 15.28
C GLY A 85 7.39 5.09 15.39
N ILE A 86 7.04 6.04 14.52
CA ILE A 86 5.73 6.74 14.50
C ILE A 86 4.64 6.01 13.70
N LYS A 87 4.84 4.73 13.39
CA LYS A 87 3.87 3.86 12.72
C LYS A 87 3.45 4.24 11.29
N LYS A 88 4.33 4.86 10.46
CA LYS A 88 4.08 5.10 9.03
C LYS A 88 3.67 3.83 8.28
N THR A 89 4.45 2.75 8.44
CA THR A 89 4.16 1.43 7.87
C THR A 89 2.78 0.90 8.30
N HIS A 90 2.33 1.21 9.53
CA HIS A 90 0.99 0.82 9.99
C HIS A 90 -0.09 1.48 9.14
N LEU A 91 0.01 2.81 8.91
CA LEU A 91 -0.94 3.53 8.06
C LEU A 91 -0.92 3.00 6.62
N ALA A 92 0.27 2.83 6.05
CA ALA A 92 0.42 2.30 4.69
C ALA A 92 -0.22 0.92 4.52
N ILE A 93 -0.05 0.02 5.49
CA ILE A 93 -0.68 -1.31 5.47
C ILE A 93 -2.20 -1.18 5.68
N ALA A 94 -2.66 -0.33 6.59
CA ALA A 94 -4.09 -0.15 6.85
C ALA A 94 -4.83 0.35 5.60
N PHE A 95 -4.30 1.36 4.90
CA PHE A 95 -4.87 1.84 3.63
C PHE A 95 -4.79 0.79 2.52
N GLY A 96 -3.68 0.06 2.42
CA GLY A 96 -3.55 -1.03 1.45
C GLY A 96 -4.55 -2.16 1.71
N ARG A 97 -4.81 -2.53 2.96
CA ARG A 97 -5.82 -3.53 3.33
C ARG A 97 -7.23 -3.06 3.02
N ALA A 98 -7.58 -1.82 3.37
CA ALA A 98 -8.86 -1.23 3.02
C ALA A 98 -9.10 -1.25 1.50
N ALA A 99 -8.07 -0.96 0.71
CA ALA A 99 -8.14 -1.08 -0.74
C ALA A 99 -8.42 -2.52 -1.20
N VAL A 100 -7.75 -3.52 -0.60
CA VAL A 100 -8.04 -4.94 -0.91
C VAL A 100 -9.48 -5.32 -0.58
N GLU A 101 -10.01 -4.89 0.54
CA GLU A 101 -11.40 -5.14 0.96
C GLU A 101 -12.41 -4.53 -0.02
N LYS A 102 -12.08 -3.41 -0.65
CA LYS A 102 -12.85 -2.80 -1.75
C LYS A 102 -12.63 -3.48 -3.12
N GLY A 103 -11.76 -4.50 -3.17
CA GLY A 103 -11.56 -5.33 -4.36
C GLY A 103 -10.37 -4.96 -5.22
N TYR A 104 -9.60 -3.90 -4.87
CA TYR A 104 -8.38 -3.52 -5.57
C TYR A 104 -7.27 -4.58 -5.41
N LYS A 105 -6.43 -4.69 -6.42
CA LYS A 105 -5.21 -5.50 -6.38
C LYS A 105 -4.08 -4.65 -5.82
N VAL A 106 -3.59 -4.99 -4.66
CA VAL A 106 -2.52 -4.26 -3.98
C VAL A 106 -1.24 -5.09 -4.00
N CYS A 107 -0.10 -4.44 -4.16
CA CYS A 107 1.22 -5.02 -3.95
C CYS A 107 1.96 -4.21 -2.89
N PHE A 108 2.44 -4.90 -1.85
CA PHE A 108 3.29 -4.33 -0.81
C PHE A 108 4.72 -4.83 -1.00
N GLU A 109 5.70 -3.90 -1.01
CA GLU A 109 7.12 -4.23 -0.99
C GLU A 109 7.88 -3.25 -0.09
N ARG A 110 8.88 -3.77 0.63
CA ARG A 110 9.92 -2.90 1.18
C ARG A 110 10.87 -2.50 0.09
N ILE A 111 11.39 -1.28 0.14
CA ILE A 111 12.33 -0.78 -0.88
C ILE A 111 13.51 -1.73 -1.10
N THR A 112 14.08 -2.29 -0.04
CA THR A 112 15.21 -3.23 -0.14
C THR A 112 14.87 -4.50 -0.91
N ASN A 113 13.66 -5.05 -0.72
CA ASN A 113 13.19 -6.21 -1.48
C ASN A 113 12.83 -5.83 -2.92
N LEU A 114 12.20 -4.68 -3.11
CA LEU A 114 11.86 -4.17 -4.44
C LEU A 114 13.10 -3.99 -5.31
N ILE A 115 14.16 -3.37 -4.78
CA ILE A 115 15.44 -3.22 -5.47
C ILE A 115 16.04 -4.59 -5.85
N LYS A 116 16.01 -5.55 -4.92
CA LYS A 116 16.46 -6.92 -5.21
C LYS A 116 15.68 -7.57 -6.36
N LEU A 117 14.35 -7.42 -6.36
CA LEU A 117 13.48 -7.92 -7.43
C LEU A 117 13.82 -7.28 -8.77
N LEU A 118 14.01 -5.96 -8.81
CA LEU A 118 14.38 -5.22 -10.02
C LEU A 118 15.73 -5.68 -10.59
N LYS A 119 16.73 -5.88 -9.72
CA LYS A 119 18.06 -6.37 -10.13
C LYS A 119 18.05 -7.78 -10.73
N THR A 120 17.13 -8.61 -10.27
CA THR A 120 17.11 -10.05 -10.63
C THR A 120 15.99 -10.40 -11.62
N ALA A 121 15.17 -9.44 -12.02
CA ALA A 121 14.01 -9.70 -12.89
C ALA A 121 14.39 -10.27 -14.26
N GLU A 122 15.57 -9.92 -14.81
CA GLU A 122 16.03 -10.43 -16.09
C GLU A 122 16.50 -11.89 -16.06
N VAL A 123 16.96 -12.35 -14.88
CA VAL A 123 17.57 -13.69 -14.74
C VAL A 123 16.74 -14.66 -13.89
N GLN A 124 15.80 -14.16 -13.10
CA GLN A 124 14.97 -14.97 -12.19
C GLN A 124 13.49 -14.83 -12.51
N LYS A 125 12.86 -15.89 -13.00
CA LYS A 125 11.42 -15.92 -13.32
C LYS A 125 10.51 -15.53 -12.15
N THR A 126 10.89 -15.84 -10.91
CA THR A 126 10.15 -15.46 -9.71
C THR A 126 10.14 -13.96 -9.51
N SER A 127 11.28 -13.30 -9.71
CA SER A 127 11.40 -11.84 -9.63
C SER A 127 10.64 -11.15 -10.78
N GLU A 128 10.79 -11.66 -12.01
CA GLU A 128 10.05 -11.21 -13.17
C GLU A 128 8.54 -11.27 -12.95
N TYR A 129 8.03 -12.44 -12.46
CA TYR A 129 6.61 -12.59 -12.15
C TYR A 129 6.14 -11.59 -11.10
N ARG A 130 6.96 -11.35 -10.05
CA ARG A 130 6.60 -10.39 -8.99
C ARG A 130 6.58 -8.96 -9.51
N ILE A 131 7.56 -8.54 -10.32
CA ILE A 131 7.58 -7.22 -10.95
C ILE A 131 6.37 -7.06 -11.89
N ARG A 132 6.08 -8.03 -12.75
CA ARG A 132 4.88 -8.00 -13.60
C ARG A 132 3.58 -7.85 -12.79
N ARG A 133 3.52 -8.45 -11.61
CA ARG A 133 2.36 -8.32 -10.73
C ARG A 133 2.27 -6.92 -10.13
N ILE A 134 3.40 -6.33 -9.71
CA ILE A 134 3.47 -4.95 -9.24
C ILE A 134 2.97 -4.00 -10.34
N MET A 135 3.47 -4.15 -11.56
CA MET A 135 3.08 -3.31 -12.70
C MET A 135 1.60 -3.43 -13.11
N LYS A 136 0.93 -4.52 -12.75
CA LYS A 136 -0.50 -4.80 -13.04
C LYS A 136 -1.40 -4.63 -11.82
N SER A 137 -0.89 -4.08 -10.72
CA SER A 137 -1.70 -3.79 -9.53
C SER A 137 -2.47 -2.48 -9.68
N ASP A 138 -3.51 -2.32 -8.88
CA ASP A 138 -4.28 -1.08 -8.79
C ASP A 138 -3.67 -0.10 -7.79
N LEU A 139 -2.81 -0.60 -6.88
CA LEU A 139 -2.09 0.16 -5.86
C LEU A 139 -0.76 -0.53 -5.53
N VAL A 140 0.32 0.25 -5.41
CA VAL A 140 1.61 -0.23 -4.90
C VAL A 140 1.96 0.48 -3.59
N VAL A 141 2.31 -0.30 -2.58
CA VAL A 141 2.83 0.20 -1.30
C VAL A 141 4.33 -0.05 -1.25
N ILE A 142 5.13 1.02 -1.15
CA ILE A 142 6.59 0.96 -1.04
C ILE A 142 6.99 1.46 0.35
N ASP A 143 7.50 0.56 1.17
CA ASP A 143 7.79 0.83 2.57
C ASP A 143 9.28 1.00 2.84
N GLU A 144 9.60 1.83 3.84
CA GLU A 144 10.95 2.01 4.39
C GLU A 144 11.98 2.66 3.43
N ILE A 145 11.58 3.58 2.54
CA ILE A 145 12.56 4.35 1.75
C ILE A 145 13.41 5.21 2.71
N GLY A 146 14.74 5.14 2.55
CA GLY A 146 15.69 5.97 3.30
C GLY A 146 16.48 5.24 4.38
N TYR A 147 16.22 3.96 4.65
CA TYR A 147 17.00 3.19 5.64
C TYR A 147 18.35 2.69 5.09
N THR A 148 18.42 2.43 3.81
CA THR A 148 19.60 1.88 3.16
C THR A 148 19.98 2.76 1.97
N PRO A 149 21.27 3.11 1.77
CA PRO A 149 21.73 3.74 0.54
C PRO A 149 21.36 2.87 -0.66
N ILE A 150 21.03 3.51 -1.76
CA ILE A 150 20.68 2.87 -3.03
C ILE A 150 21.80 3.21 -4.02
N GLU A 151 22.42 2.20 -4.62
CA GLU A 151 23.45 2.42 -5.65
C GLU A 151 22.85 3.09 -6.89
N LYS A 152 23.66 3.87 -7.62
CA LYS A 152 23.21 4.62 -8.80
C LYS A 152 22.49 3.73 -9.83
N ARG A 153 22.98 2.51 -10.07
CA ARG A 153 22.32 1.55 -10.98
C ARG A 153 20.96 1.11 -10.46
N GLU A 154 20.85 0.88 -9.18
CA GLU A 154 19.60 0.49 -8.50
C GLU A 154 18.58 1.63 -8.52
N ALA A 155 19.06 2.86 -8.29
CA ALA A 155 18.24 4.07 -8.36
C ALA A 155 17.66 4.27 -9.76
N ASN A 156 18.43 3.99 -10.83
CA ASN A 156 17.94 4.01 -12.20
C ASN A 156 16.83 2.97 -12.45
N LEU A 157 16.97 1.75 -11.93
CA LEU A 157 15.93 0.71 -12.05
C LEU A 157 14.65 1.13 -11.34
N PHE A 158 14.80 1.70 -10.15
CA PHE A 158 13.67 2.23 -9.38
C PHE A 158 12.97 3.40 -10.09
N PHE A 159 13.76 4.35 -10.60
CA PHE A 159 13.26 5.47 -11.39
C PHE A 159 12.46 5.01 -12.62
N ASN A 160 12.99 4.04 -13.38
CA ASN A 160 12.31 3.49 -14.56
C ASN A 160 10.96 2.87 -14.17
N MET A 161 10.92 2.09 -13.08
CA MET A 161 9.67 1.50 -12.59
C MET A 161 8.66 2.59 -12.18
N ILE A 162 9.08 3.60 -11.42
CA ILE A 162 8.18 4.71 -11.03
C ILE A 162 7.69 5.47 -12.26
N SER A 163 8.55 5.69 -13.26
CA SER A 163 8.17 6.36 -14.51
C SER A 163 7.12 5.56 -15.30
N GLU A 164 7.19 4.24 -15.26
CA GLU A 164 6.20 3.35 -15.90
C GLU A 164 4.85 3.33 -15.16
N LEU A 165 4.87 3.46 -13.83
CA LEU A 165 3.67 3.51 -12.97
C LEU A 165 3.03 4.90 -12.95
N TYR A 166 3.76 5.95 -13.30
CA TYR A 166 3.32 7.33 -13.23
C TYR A 166 1.98 7.52 -13.93
N GLU A 167 1.03 8.17 -13.24
CA GLU A 167 -0.38 8.43 -13.65
C GLU A 167 -1.22 7.16 -13.94
N LYS A 168 -0.66 5.97 -13.81
CA LYS A 168 -1.36 4.71 -14.07
C LYS A 168 -1.72 3.98 -12.78
N VAL A 169 -0.78 3.93 -11.85
CA VAL A 169 -0.92 3.21 -10.58
C VAL A 169 -0.48 4.11 -9.44
N PRO A 170 -1.38 4.48 -8.53
CA PRO A 170 -1.03 5.28 -7.36
C PRO A 170 -0.11 4.51 -6.41
N LEU A 171 0.67 5.27 -5.67
CA LEU A 171 1.66 4.76 -4.74
C LEU A 171 1.35 5.19 -3.32
N VAL A 172 1.53 4.28 -2.36
CA VAL A 172 1.68 4.62 -0.94
C VAL A 172 3.15 4.46 -0.58
N ILE A 173 3.79 5.53 -0.18
CA ILE A 173 5.22 5.52 0.15
C ILE A 173 5.43 5.90 1.61
N THR A 174 6.31 5.19 2.29
CA THR A 174 6.79 5.59 3.60
C THR A 174 8.29 5.89 3.58
N SER A 175 8.71 6.98 4.19
CA SER A 175 10.12 7.35 4.30
C SER A 175 10.45 7.90 5.69
N ASN A 176 11.66 7.61 6.16
CA ASN A 176 12.23 8.22 7.35
C ASN A 176 13.19 9.38 7.01
N LYS A 177 13.37 9.66 5.75
CA LYS A 177 14.20 10.74 5.21
C LYS A 177 13.32 11.79 4.56
N SER A 178 13.72 13.06 4.63
CA SER A 178 13.10 14.14 3.87
C SER A 178 13.43 14.03 2.37
N PHE A 179 12.73 14.78 1.54
CA PHE A 179 12.96 14.80 0.09
C PHE A 179 14.38 15.23 -0.27
N GLU A 180 14.94 16.20 0.44
CA GLU A 180 16.29 16.71 0.22
C GLU A 180 17.34 15.60 0.41
N SER A 181 17.11 14.72 1.39
CA SER A 181 18.01 13.60 1.69
C SER A 181 17.93 12.47 0.65
N TRP A 182 16.93 12.45 -0.23
CA TRP A 182 16.80 11.41 -1.26
C TRP A 182 17.86 11.58 -2.35
N ALA A 183 18.24 12.81 -2.70
CA ALA A 183 19.29 13.09 -3.68
C ALA A 183 20.65 12.51 -3.23
N GLU A 184 21.00 12.70 -1.96
CA GLU A 184 22.20 12.12 -1.36
C GLU A 184 22.14 10.58 -1.32
N MET A 185 20.99 10.03 -0.93
CA MET A 185 20.77 8.59 -0.81
C MET A 185 20.88 7.87 -2.18
N MET A 186 20.38 8.48 -3.25
CA MET A 186 20.36 7.90 -4.61
C MET A 186 21.59 8.23 -5.44
N GLY A 187 22.44 9.14 -4.98
CA GLY A 187 23.71 9.49 -5.64
C GLY A 187 23.57 10.20 -6.99
N ASP A 188 22.36 10.72 -7.32
CA ASP A 188 22.09 11.45 -8.55
C ASP A 188 20.97 12.47 -8.33
N THR A 189 21.34 13.75 -8.24
CA THR A 189 20.40 14.84 -7.95
C THR A 189 19.41 15.06 -9.09
N ILE A 190 19.84 14.97 -10.34
CA ILE A 190 18.98 15.24 -11.51
C ILE A 190 17.89 14.17 -11.60
N MET A 191 18.28 12.91 -11.53
CA MET A 191 17.35 11.79 -11.56
C MET A 191 16.40 11.82 -10.37
N THR A 192 16.92 12.12 -9.17
CA THR A 192 16.07 12.19 -7.96
C THR A 192 15.05 13.33 -8.04
N THR A 193 15.45 14.49 -8.60
CA THR A 193 14.51 15.60 -8.83
C THR A 193 13.39 15.17 -9.78
N ALA A 194 13.73 14.51 -10.89
CA ALA A 194 12.74 14.01 -11.85
C ALA A 194 11.84 12.89 -11.26
N LEU A 195 12.37 12.08 -10.33
CA LEU A 195 11.60 11.09 -9.58
C LEU A 195 10.60 11.75 -8.65
N LEU A 196 11.07 12.73 -7.87
CA LEU A 196 10.23 13.47 -6.91
C LEU A 196 9.14 14.26 -7.62
N ASP A 197 9.45 14.89 -8.75
CA ASP A 197 8.46 15.58 -9.59
C ASP A 197 7.28 14.66 -9.93
N ARG A 198 7.55 13.43 -10.39
CA ARG A 198 6.51 12.44 -10.70
C ARG A 198 5.72 11.99 -9.47
N LEU A 199 6.40 11.76 -8.36
CA LEU A 199 5.75 11.29 -7.13
C LEU A 199 4.85 12.36 -6.52
N LEU A 200 5.24 13.63 -6.62
CA LEU A 200 4.55 14.77 -6.01
C LEU A 200 3.47 15.39 -6.90
N HIS A 201 3.49 15.14 -8.20
CA HIS A 201 2.57 15.76 -9.15
C HIS A 201 1.08 15.59 -8.75
N HIS A 202 0.71 14.38 -8.35
CA HIS A 202 -0.61 14.07 -7.79
C HIS A 202 -0.43 13.35 -6.45
N ALA A 203 -0.16 14.11 -5.37
CA ALA A 203 0.12 13.47 -4.09
C ALA A 203 -0.44 14.23 -2.89
N LYS A 204 -0.88 13.47 -1.89
CA LYS A 204 -1.03 13.94 -0.51
C LYS A 204 0.21 13.57 0.29
N VAL A 205 0.86 14.60 0.84
CA VAL A 205 2.08 14.45 1.62
C VAL A 205 1.76 14.65 3.09
N PHE A 206 2.07 13.63 3.90
CA PHE A 206 1.88 13.64 5.34
C PHE A 206 3.25 13.65 6.04
N THR A 207 3.60 14.78 6.62
CA THR A 207 4.79 14.86 7.50
C THR A 207 4.36 14.52 8.91
N LEU A 208 4.64 13.30 9.32
CA LEU A 208 4.28 12.78 10.63
C LEU A 208 5.37 13.08 11.66
N ASP A 209 4.94 13.54 12.84
CA ASP A 209 5.79 13.77 14.00
C ASP A 209 5.14 13.20 15.26
N GLY A 210 5.92 12.90 16.29
CA GLY A 210 5.40 12.40 17.54
C GLY A 210 6.35 11.49 18.29
N GLU A 211 5.88 10.92 19.39
CA GLU A 211 6.67 10.00 20.20
C GLU A 211 6.80 8.61 19.57
N SER A 212 8.02 8.08 19.57
CA SER A 212 8.28 6.71 19.10
C SER A 212 7.55 5.65 19.94
N TYR A 213 6.70 4.87 19.29
CA TYR A 213 6.04 3.72 19.92
C TYR A 213 7.01 2.60 20.32
N ARG A 214 8.19 2.53 19.68
CA ARG A 214 9.20 1.51 19.98
C ARG A 214 9.92 1.79 21.29
N LEU A 215 10.25 3.06 21.57
CA LEU A 215 10.95 3.46 22.79
C LEU A 215 10.11 3.31 24.07
N LYS A 216 8.78 3.39 23.96
CA LYS A 216 7.87 3.27 25.10
C LYS A 216 7.59 1.83 25.50
N LYS A 217 7.70 0.87 24.56
CA LYS A 217 7.51 -0.55 24.86
C LYS A 217 8.68 -1.07 25.70
N SER A 218 9.91 -0.68 25.38
CA SER A 218 11.10 -1.03 26.17
C SER A 218 11.15 -0.39 27.56
N ARG A 219 10.46 0.75 27.79
CA ARG A 219 10.37 1.37 29.14
C ARG A 219 9.28 0.80 30.05
N LYS A 220 8.39 -0.06 29.54
CA LYS A 220 7.36 -0.75 30.34
C LYS A 220 7.75 -2.18 30.71
N GLU A 221 8.84 -2.69 30.16
CA GLU A 221 9.38 -4.04 30.42
C GLU A 221 10.63 -3.99 31.32
N VAL A 222 10.95 -2.85 31.92
CA VAL A 222 11.91 -2.60 33.00
C VAL A 222 11.12 -2.05 34.24
#